data_deef3cba34e9b21e3e2dac8c2aa26583
#
_entry.id   deef3cba34e9b21e3e2dac8c2aa26583
#
_cell.length_a   1.000
_cell.length_b   1.000
_cell.length_c   1.000
_cell.angle_alpha   90.00
_cell.angle_beta   90.00
_cell.angle_gamma   90.00
#
_symmetry.space_group_name_H-M   'P 1'
#
loop_
_entity.id
_entity.type
_entity.pdbx_description
1 polymer ?
#
loop_
_entity_poly.entity_id
_entity_poly.type
_entity_poly.pdbx_seq_one_letter_code
_entity_poly.pdbx_strand_id
1 'polypeptide(L)'
;MMMVKEELDIELSLKDAQRMATTFKGLADPTRLKILAVLLQGEACVSELSERVQISQSAVSHQLRLLRHLRFVSARREGQQIFYRIDDEHIEDLFMQAYAHGKHLESVVEER
;
A
#
# COMPACT_ATOMS: atom_id res chain seq x y z
N MET A 1 -17.64 -4.03 -7.19
CA MET A 1 -18.27 -4.52 -8.42
C MET A 1 -17.28 -4.44 -9.57
N MET A 2 -17.14 -5.50 -10.31
CA MET A 2 -16.23 -5.53 -11.44
C MET A 2 -16.94 -5.07 -12.72
N MET A 3 -16.30 -4.16 -13.44
CA MET A 3 -16.77 -3.72 -14.73
C MET A 3 -16.39 -4.74 -15.80
N VAL A 4 -17.29 -5.11 -16.69
CA VAL A 4 -16.94 -5.96 -17.83
C VAL A 4 -16.15 -5.13 -18.85
N LYS A 5 -15.25 -5.78 -19.57
CA LYS A 5 -14.35 -5.11 -20.52
C LYS A 5 -15.11 -4.30 -21.57
N GLU A 6 -16.22 -4.80 -22.04
CA GLU A 6 -17.03 -4.14 -23.06
C GLU A 6 -17.65 -2.82 -22.58
N GLU A 7 -17.73 -2.64 -21.25
CA GLU A 7 -18.26 -1.41 -20.66
C GLU A 7 -17.19 -0.36 -20.41
N LEU A 8 -15.91 -0.76 -20.57
CA LEU A 8 -14.81 0.16 -20.36
C LEU A 8 -14.45 0.87 -21.66
N ASP A 9 -14.86 2.12 -21.74
CA ASP A 9 -14.47 2.99 -22.84
C ASP A 9 -13.56 4.06 -22.27
N ILE A 10 -12.34 3.62 -21.89
CA ILE A 10 -11.38 4.51 -21.28
C ILE A 10 -10.26 4.82 -22.26
N GLU A 11 -10.22 6.09 -22.69
CA GLU A 11 -9.05 6.61 -23.35
C GLU A 11 -8.24 7.36 -22.30
N LEU A 12 -7.12 6.78 -21.91
CA LEU A 12 -6.35 7.27 -20.77
C LEU A 12 -5.58 8.54 -21.13
N SER A 13 -5.92 9.65 -20.49
CA SER A 13 -5.17 10.89 -20.67
C SER A 13 -3.78 10.78 -20.05
N LEU A 14 -2.85 11.60 -20.53
CA LEU A 14 -1.51 11.64 -19.93
C LEU A 14 -1.57 11.98 -18.44
N LYS A 15 -2.43 12.92 -18.06
CA LYS A 15 -2.59 13.32 -16.65
C LYS A 15 -3.04 12.16 -15.77
N ASP A 16 -4.03 11.40 -16.25
CA ASP A 16 -4.51 10.24 -15.49
C ASP A 16 -3.45 9.14 -15.45
N ALA A 17 -2.76 8.91 -16.55
CA ALA A 17 -1.67 7.94 -16.59
C ALA A 17 -0.57 8.30 -15.59
N GLN A 18 -0.22 9.57 -15.48
CA GLN A 18 0.79 10.05 -14.53
C GLN A 18 0.34 9.83 -13.09
N ARG A 19 -0.94 10.12 -12.79
CA ARG A 19 -1.50 9.89 -11.46
C ARG A 19 -1.47 8.41 -11.08
N MET A 20 -1.87 7.55 -12.02
CA MET A 20 -1.83 6.11 -11.81
C MET A 20 -0.40 5.62 -11.58
N ALA A 21 0.53 6.12 -12.38
CA ALA A 21 1.95 5.76 -12.23
C ALA A 21 2.49 6.15 -10.86
N THR A 22 2.08 7.30 -10.33
CA THR A 22 2.47 7.74 -8.99
C THR A 22 1.97 6.77 -7.92
N THR A 23 0.73 6.30 -8.05
CA THR A 23 0.18 5.29 -7.15
C THR A 23 0.99 4.00 -7.19
N PHE A 24 1.28 3.50 -8.38
CA PHE A 24 2.06 2.27 -8.52
C PHE A 24 3.49 2.41 -8.02
N LYS A 25 4.12 3.55 -8.25
CA LYS A 25 5.46 3.83 -7.71
C LYS A 25 5.46 3.82 -6.18
N GLY A 26 4.39 4.36 -5.57
CA GLY A 26 4.25 4.35 -4.13
C GLY A 26 4.16 2.95 -3.56
N LEU A 27 3.60 2.01 -4.32
CA LEU A 27 3.49 0.61 -3.91
C LEU A 27 4.73 -0.21 -4.29
N ALA A 28 5.60 0.31 -5.14
CA ALA A 28 6.73 -0.46 -5.70
C ALA A 28 7.97 -0.39 -4.81
N ASP A 29 7.82 -0.69 -3.53
CA ASP A 29 8.92 -0.73 -2.58
C ASP A 29 8.66 -1.80 -1.53
N PRO A 30 9.59 -2.77 -1.36
CA PRO A 30 9.34 -3.88 -0.42
C PRO A 30 9.09 -3.43 1.02
N THR A 31 9.82 -2.44 1.49
CA THR A 31 9.67 -1.94 2.87
C THR A 31 8.29 -1.31 3.08
N ARG A 32 7.86 -0.49 2.12
CA ARG A 32 6.53 0.12 2.20
C ARG A 32 5.43 -0.93 2.17
N LEU A 33 5.59 -1.96 1.33
CA LEU A 33 4.62 -3.06 1.28
C LEU A 33 4.54 -3.80 2.60
N LYS A 34 5.66 -4.02 3.27
CA LYS A 34 5.67 -4.64 4.60
C LYS A 34 4.92 -3.80 5.63
N ILE A 35 5.12 -2.50 5.60
CA ILE A 35 4.41 -1.57 6.49
C ILE A 35 2.91 -1.62 6.21
N LEU A 36 2.52 -1.55 4.95
CA LEU A 36 1.11 -1.60 4.56
C LEU A 36 0.46 -2.92 4.98
N ALA A 37 1.19 -4.04 4.87
CA ALA A 37 0.69 -5.35 5.29
C ALA A 37 0.33 -5.37 6.78
N VAL A 38 1.14 -4.73 7.62
CA VAL A 38 0.82 -4.61 9.05
C VAL A 38 -0.43 -3.75 9.25
N LEU A 39 -0.51 -2.62 8.56
CA LEU A 39 -1.62 -1.69 8.70
C LEU A 39 -2.95 -2.25 8.16
N LEU A 40 -2.89 -3.21 7.23
CA LEU A 40 -4.08 -3.92 6.78
C LEU A 40 -4.72 -4.72 7.90
N GLN A 41 -3.95 -5.09 8.92
CA GLN A 41 -4.44 -5.86 10.07
C GLN A 41 -4.99 -4.97 11.17
N GLY A 42 -4.75 -3.67 11.11
CA GLY A 42 -5.23 -2.71 12.09
C GLY A 42 -4.27 -1.56 12.26
N GLU A 43 -4.70 -0.55 13.00
CA GLU A 43 -3.86 0.61 13.31
C GLU A 43 -2.59 0.21 14.03
N ALA A 44 -1.52 0.96 13.79
CA ALA A 44 -0.26 0.76 14.50
C ALA A 44 0.50 2.09 14.63
N CYS A 45 1.29 2.21 15.68
CA CYS A 45 2.19 3.34 15.87
C CYS A 45 3.58 3.00 15.33
N VAL A 46 4.46 4.01 15.30
CA VAL A 46 5.81 3.85 14.76
C VAL A 46 6.59 2.74 15.46
N SER A 47 6.52 2.66 16.79
CA SER A 47 7.27 1.65 17.52
C SER A 47 6.80 0.24 17.21
N GLU A 48 5.49 0.03 17.07
CA GLU A 48 4.95 -1.28 16.68
C GLU A 48 5.37 -1.67 15.27
N LEU A 49 5.33 -0.72 14.33
CA LEU A 49 5.74 -0.96 12.97
C LEU A 49 7.23 -1.27 12.87
N SER A 50 8.05 -0.51 13.61
CA SER A 50 9.49 -0.74 13.67
C SER A 50 9.81 -2.15 14.14
N GLU A 51 9.14 -2.60 15.18
CA GLU A 51 9.34 -3.93 15.74
C GLU A 51 8.90 -5.02 14.77
N ARG A 52 7.71 -4.88 14.17
CA ARG A 52 7.15 -5.92 13.30
C ARG A 52 7.83 -5.99 11.94
N VAL A 53 8.26 -4.86 11.40
CA VAL A 53 8.92 -4.81 10.09
C VAL A 53 10.43 -4.96 10.21
N GLN A 54 10.96 -4.77 11.44
CA GLN A 54 12.39 -4.91 11.76
C GLN A 54 13.27 -3.88 11.04
N ILE A 55 12.86 -2.63 11.11
CA ILE A 55 13.64 -1.48 10.67
C ILE A 55 13.60 -0.42 11.76
N SER A 56 14.48 0.57 11.69
CA SER A 56 14.54 1.63 12.69
C SER A 56 13.27 2.47 12.70
N GLN A 57 12.97 3.08 13.83
CA GLN A 57 11.84 3.99 13.94
C GLN A 57 11.97 5.17 12.99
N SER A 58 13.20 5.69 12.78
CA SER A 58 13.39 6.78 11.84
C SER A 58 13.11 6.34 10.40
N ALA A 59 13.45 5.10 10.03
CA ALA A 59 13.14 4.56 8.73
C ALA A 59 11.63 4.40 8.54
N VAL A 60 10.92 3.90 9.57
CA VAL A 60 9.46 3.81 9.56
C VAL A 60 8.84 5.20 9.39
N SER A 61 9.29 6.16 10.18
CA SER A 61 8.75 7.54 10.12
C SER A 61 8.94 8.13 8.73
N HIS A 62 10.10 7.90 8.11
CA HIS A 62 10.36 8.35 6.75
C HIS A 62 9.38 7.76 5.75
N GLN A 63 9.17 6.44 5.82
CA GLN A 63 8.25 5.74 4.94
C GLN A 63 6.80 6.21 5.16
N LEU A 64 6.39 6.37 6.41
CA LEU A 64 5.04 6.84 6.72
C LEU A 64 4.78 8.25 6.21
N ARG A 65 5.79 9.11 6.21
CA ARG A 65 5.65 10.44 5.64
C ARG A 65 5.35 10.37 4.15
N LEU A 66 6.06 9.51 3.42
CA LEU A 66 5.80 9.29 2.00
C LEU A 66 4.41 8.71 1.76
N LEU A 67 4.04 7.70 2.54
CA LEU A 67 2.73 7.04 2.41
C LEU A 67 1.58 8.01 2.73
N ARG A 68 1.77 8.90 3.70
CA ARG A 68 0.78 9.93 4.01
C ARG A 68 0.65 10.94 2.88
N HIS A 69 1.78 11.35 2.31
CA HIS A 69 1.78 12.27 1.18
C HIS A 69 1.02 11.69 -0.01
N LEU A 70 1.18 10.40 -0.24
CA LEU A 70 0.46 9.68 -1.30
C LEU A 70 -0.99 9.36 -0.95
N ARG A 71 -1.40 9.65 0.28
CA ARG A 71 -2.74 9.37 0.81
C ARG A 71 -3.06 7.87 0.87
N PHE A 72 -2.01 7.06 1.07
CA PHE A 72 -2.19 5.63 1.29
C PHE A 72 -2.50 5.33 2.75
N VAL A 73 -2.04 6.18 3.65
CA VAL A 73 -2.29 6.05 5.09
C VAL A 73 -2.74 7.38 5.65
N SER A 74 -3.49 7.32 6.73
CA SER A 74 -3.86 8.47 7.53
C SER A 74 -3.36 8.27 8.95
N ALA A 75 -3.32 9.36 9.72
CA ALA A 75 -2.79 9.35 11.07
C ALA A 75 -3.76 10.02 12.02
N ARG A 76 -3.82 9.51 13.26
CA ARG A 76 -4.52 10.16 14.34
C ARG A 76 -3.62 10.23 15.56
N ARG A 77 -3.79 11.28 16.34
CA ARG A 77 -3.01 11.44 17.57
C ARG A 77 -3.86 10.99 18.76
N GLU A 78 -3.21 10.26 19.66
CA GLU A 78 -3.81 9.90 20.94
C GLU A 78 -2.74 10.12 22.02
N GLY A 79 -2.88 11.21 22.78
CA GLY A 79 -1.84 11.62 23.72
C GLY A 79 -0.56 12.01 22.98
N GLN A 80 0.52 11.35 23.34
CA GLN A 80 1.83 11.57 22.71
C GLN A 80 2.10 10.59 21.57
N GLN A 81 1.19 9.67 21.31
CA GLN A 81 1.36 8.68 20.27
C GLN A 81 0.56 9.03 19.03
N ILE A 82 1.10 8.65 17.88
CA ILE A 82 0.43 8.79 16.59
C ILE A 82 0.19 7.40 16.04
N PHE A 83 -1.05 7.12 15.71
CA PHE A 83 -1.45 5.84 15.11
C PHE A 83 -1.74 6.03 13.64
N TYR A 84 -1.31 5.08 12.84
CA TYR A 84 -1.47 5.11 11.38
C TYR A 84 -2.41 3.99 10.95
N ARG A 85 -3.15 4.24 9.91
CA ARG A 85 -4.06 3.24 9.33
C ARG A 85 -4.12 3.42 7.82
N ILE A 86 -4.58 2.41 7.11
CA ILE A 86 -4.85 2.51 5.68
C ILE A 86 -5.94 3.57 5.47
N ASP A 87 -5.71 4.46 4.52
CA ASP A 87 -6.60 5.60 4.31
C ASP A 87 -7.91 5.21 3.63
N ASP A 88 -7.84 4.35 2.62
CA ASP A 88 -9.04 3.94 1.90
C ASP A 88 -8.96 2.49 1.39
N GLU A 89 -10.14 1.97 1.02
CA GLU A 89 -10.28 0.60 0.55
C GLU A 89 -9.62 0.35 -0.81
N HIS A 90 -9.40 1.39 -1.61
CA HIS A 90 -8.73 1.20 -2.91
C HIS A 90 -7.30 0.72 -2.74
N ILE A 91 -6.60 1.24 -1.74
CA ILE A 91 -5.23 0.81 -1.43
C ILE A 91 -5.23 -0.63 -0.94
N GLU A 92 -6.19 -0.98 -0.09
CA GLU A 92 -6.39 -2.33 0.39
C GLU A 92 -6.59 -3.30 -0.77
N ASP A 93 -7.50 -2.95 -1.69
CA ASP A 93 -7.80 -3.77 -2.86
C ASP A 93 -6.59 -3.95 -3.77
N LEU A 94 -5.87 -2.87 -4.04
CA LEU A 94 -4.66 -2.92 -4.87
C LEU A 94 -3.61 -3.84 -4.25
N PHE A 95 -3.41 -3.71 -2.94
CA PHE A 95 -2.46 -4.55 -2.21
C PHE A 95 -2.85 -6.03 -2.34
N MET A 96 -4.10 -6.35 -2.07
CA MET A 96 -4.57 -7.73 -2.08
C MET A 96 -4.50 -8.34 -3.49
N GLN A 97 -4.81 -7.56 -4.52
CA GLN A 97 -4.70 -8.04 -5.89
C GLN A 97 -3.23 -8.30 -6.28
N ALA A 98 -2.34 -7.40 -5.91
CA ALA A 98 -0.91 -7.60 -6.15
C ALA A 98 -0.37 -8.83 -5.41
N TYR A 99 -0.79 -9.01 -4.17
CA TYR A 99 -0.40 -10.16 -3.37
C TYR A 99 -0.86 -11.47 -4.01
N ALA A 100 -2.13 -11.53 -4.40
CA ALA A 100 -2.70 -12.71 -5.05
C ALA A 100 -2.00 -13.03 -6.37
N HIS A 101 -1.70 -12.01 -7.16
CA HIS A 101 -1.00 -12.18 -8.42
C HIS A 101 0.42 -12.73 -8.20
N GLY A 102 1.14 -12.21 -7.20
CA GLY A 102 2.47 -12.69 -6.85
C GLY A 102 2.46 -14.17 -6.45
N LYS A 103 1.46 -14.57 -5.67
CA LYS A 103 1.29 -15.97 -5.28
C LYS A 103 1.00 -16.86 -6.49
N HIS A 104 0.20 -16.37 -7.43
CA HIS A 104 -0.09 -17.09 -8.67
C HIS A 104 1.19 -17.33 -9.49
N LEU A 105 2.04 -16.30 -9.61
CA LEU A 105 3.30 -16.43 -10.34
C LEU A 105 4.22 -17.46 -9.70
N GLU A 106 4.29 -17.47 -8.37
CA GLU A 106 5.09 -18.44 -7.62
C GLU A 106 4.63 -19.87 -7.92
N SER A 107 3.32 -20.11 -7.89
CA SER A 107 2.72 -21.38 -8.19
C SER A 107 3.02 -21.86 -9.61
N VAL A 108 2.93 -20.98 -10.59
CA VAL A 108 3.24 -21.30 -11.99
C VAL A 108 4.72 -21.67 -12.18
N VAL A 109 5.61 -20.97 -11.49
CA VAL A 109 7.05 -21.26 -11.55
C VAL A 109 7.36 -22.63 -10.94
N GLU A 110 6.72 -22.98 -9.84
CA GLU A 110 6.92 -24.26 -9.18
C GLU A 110 6.47 -25.44 -10.02
N GLU A 111 5.49 -25.26 -10.89
CA GLU A 111 4.96 -26.31 -11.77
C GLU A 111 5.90 -26.63 -12.94
N ARG A 112 6.92 -25.81 -13.18
CA ARG A 112 7.90 -26.05 -14.23
C ARG A 112 9.07 -26.87 -13.68
#